data_0927c28193461b560fb3ebcd05fd6bfe
#
_entry.id   0927c28193461b560fb3ebcd05fd6bfe
#
_cell.length_a   1.000
_cell.length_b   1.000
_cell.length_c   1.000
_cell.angle_alpha   90.00
_cell.angle_beta   90.00
_cell.angle_gamma   90.00
#
_symmetry.space_group_name_H-M   'P 1'
#
loop_
_entity.id
_entity.type
_entity.pdbx_description
1 polymer ?
#
loop_
_entity_poly.entity_id
_entity_poly.type
_entity_poly.pdbx_seq_one_letter_code
_entity_poly.pdbx_strand_id
1 'polypeptide(L)'
;SILKNWIDMVKDKYNFILIDCPPSNNLVTRSAFLLSDYYIIPTVLDGLSTNGVIHYINTVEKTYNEYCETGEDALIAKHFFGEKPQLIGIFYNLLRKQVNYEEAKADFENQISNSTPYKRDIILNSGINNYIDIARKVQEGNVSIKKEDFEKLTKEIINKI
;
A
#
# COMPACT_ATOMS: atom_id res chain seq x y z
N SER A 1 -1.74 19.79 -10.79
CA SER A 1 -0.57 19.07 -10.24
C SER A 1 0.24 18.50 -11.39
N ILE A 2 1.57 18.59 -11.32
CA ILE A 2 2.49 18.02 -12.32
C ILE A 2 2.20 16.49 -12.46
N LEU A 3 2.05 15.80 -11.34
CA LEU A 3 1.77 14.36 -11.33
C LEU A 3 0.46 14.04 -12.06
N LYS A 4 -0.61 14.82 -11.86
CA LYS A 4 -1.87 14.61 -12.57
C LYS A 4 -1.70 14.72 -14.09
N ASN A 5 -0.96 15.73 -14.55
CA ASN A 5 -0.71 15.88 -15.98
C ASN A 5 0.05 14.68 -16.57
N TRP A 6 1.02 14.13 -15.83
CA TRP A 6 1.73 12.92 -16.23
C TRP A 6 0.80 11.70 -16.29
N ILE A 7 -0.05 11.50 -15.28
CA ILE A 7 -1.03 10.42 -15.27
C ILE A 7 -1.99 10.56 -16.47
N ASP A 8 -2.51 11.75 -16.70
CA ASP A 8 -3.43 12.03 -17.82
C ASP A 8 -2.81 11.77 -19.20
N MET A 9 -1.49 11.92 -19.35
CA MET A 9 -0.77 11.62 -20.61
C MET A 9 -0.63 10.10 -20.89
N VAL A 10 -0.69 9.28 -19.87
CA VAL A 10 -0.37 7.84 -19.98
C VAL A 10 -1.55 6.92 -19.65
N LYS A 11 -2.58 7.37 -18.95
CA LYS A 11 -3.70 6.54 -18.47
C LYS A 11 -4.40 5.74 -19.58
N ASP A 12 -4.50 6.29 -20.78
CA ASP A 12 -5.15 5.62 -21.90
C ASP A 12 -4.25 4.56 -22.60
N LYS A 13 -2.98 4.47 -22.17
CA LYS A 13 -1.99 3.57 -22.75
C LYS A 13 -1.73 2.33 -21.89
N TYR A 14 -2.13 2.34 -20.64
CA TYR A 14 -1.82 1.29 -19.67
C TYR A 14 -3.07 0.90 -18.86
N ASN A 15 -3.19 -0.39 -18.59
CA ASN A 15 -4.26 -0.90 -17.71
C ASN A 15 -4.00 -0.58 -16.23
N PHE A 16 -2.73 -0.46 -15.84
CA PHE A 16 -2.30 -0.13 -14.49
C PHE A 16 -1.17 0.88 -14.50
N ILE A 17 -1.21 1.82 -13.58
CA ILE A 17 -0.13 2.77 -13.29
C ILE A 17 0.24 2.55 -11.82
N LEU A 18 1.48 2.12 -11.57
CA LEU A 18 2.01 1.91 -10.22
C LEU A 18 2.84 3.11 -9.83
N ILE A 19 2.53 3.70 -8.68
CA ILE A 19 3.25 4.83 -8.11
C ILE A 19 3.95 4.34 -6.84
N ASP A 20 5.28 4.21 -6.89
CA ASP A 20 6.09 3.91 -5.71
C ASP A 20 6.26 5.18 -4.88
N CYS A 21 5.79 5.13 -3.63
CA CYS A 21 5.81 6.26 -2.72
C CYS A 21 6.81 6.01 -1.59
N PRO A 22 7.72 6.98 -1.29
CA PRO A 22 8.58 6.88 -0.12
C PRO A 22 7.72 6.95 1.17
N PRO A 23 8.20 6.40 2.29
CA PRO A 23 7.50 6.43 3.57
C PRO A 23 7.55 7.83 4.21
N SER A 24 7.03 8.82 3.51
CA SER A 24 7.00 10.22 3.92
C SER A 24 5.62 10.82 3.68
N ASN A 25 5.20 11.72 4.56
CA ASN A 25 3.92 12.42 4.44
C ASN A 25 4.13 13.83 3.84
N ASN A 26 4.84 13.91 2.73
CA ASN A 26 5.05 15.18 2.02
C ASN A 26 3.96 15.44 0.97
N LEU A 27 3.98 16.62 0.37
CA LEU A 27 2.99 17.04 -0.62
C LEU A 27 2.94 16.11 -1.84
N VAL A 28 4.08 15.56 -2.27
CA VAL A 28 4.14 14.66 -3.43
C VAL A 28 3.44 13.34 -3.12
N THR A 29 3.73 12.73 -1.97
CA THR A 29 3.09 11.48 -1.53
C THR A 29 1.59 11.67 -1.32
N ARG A 30 1.16 12.79 -0.73
CA ARG A 30 -0.27 13.12 -0.59
C ARG A 30 -0.95 13.28 -1.95
N SER A 31 -0.30 13.94 -2.90
CA SER A 31 -0.82 14.10 -4.26
C SER A 31 -0.93 12.77 -4.99
N ALA A 32 0.07 11.89 -4.85
CA ALA A 32 0.04 10.55 -5.42
C ALA A 32 -1.12 9.74 -4.86
N PHE A 33 -1.30 9.77 -3.54
CA PHE A 33 -2.43 9.13 -2.89
C PHE A 33 -3.78 9.67 -3.41
N LEU A 34 -4.00 10.97 -3.37
CA LEU A 34 -5.26 11.59 -3.80
C LEU A 34 -5.59 11.39 -5.29
N LEU A 35 -4.60 11.11 -6.13
CA LEU A 35 -4.76 10.85 -7.56
C LEU A 35 -4.88 9.35 -7.90
N SER A 36 -4.77 8.47 -6.92
CA SER A 36 -4.86 7.03 -7.11
C SER A 36 -6.29 6.53 -6.89
N ASP A 37 -6.70 5.50 -7.61
CA ASP A 37 -7.97 4.79 -7.36
C ASP A 37 -7.83 3.84 -6.17
N TYR A 38 -6.65 3.24 -6.03
CA TYR A 38 -6.34 2.23 -5.04
C TYR A 38 -4.97 2.45 -4.40
N TYR A 39 -4.79 1.93 -3.20
CA TYR A 39 -3.47 1.83 -2.58
C TYR A 39 -3.29 0.49 -1.86
N ILE A 40 -2.04 0.09 -1.70
CA ILE A 40 -1.64 -1.15 -1.03
C ILE A 40 -0.48 -0.87 -0.08
N ILE A 41 -0.44 -1.54 1.05
CA ILE A 41 0.57 -1.29 2.08
C ILE A 41 1.43 -2.55 2.27
N PRO A 42 2.71 -2.54 1.87
CA PRO A 42 3.67 -3.55 2.31
C PRO A 42 4.06 -3.32 3.77
N THR A 43 4.12 -4.37 4.55
CA THR A 43 4.58 -4.29 5.94
C THR A 43 5.52 -5.44 6.30
N VAL A 44 6.37 -5.22 7.28
CA VAL A 44 7.14 -6.28 7.93
C VAL A 44 6.43 -6.63 9.22
N LEU A 45 6.46 -7.90 9.61
CA LEU A 45 5.79 -8.36 10.82
C LEU A 45 6.66 -8.07 12.05
N ASP A 46 6.61 -6.82 12.50
CA ASP A 46 7.22 -6.34 13.74
C ASP A 46 6.39 -5.22 14.38
N GLY A 47 6.59 -4.96 15.67
CA GLY A 47 5.78 -3.99 16.43
C GLY A 47 5.91 -2.55 15.95
N LEU A 48 7.07 -2.15 15.42
CA LEU A 48 7.27 -0.79 14.89
C LEU A 48 6.50 -0.61 13.58
N SER A 49 6.58 -1.59 12.70
CA SER A 49 5.87 -1.58 11.41
C SER A 49 4.36 -1.59 11.59
N THR A 50 3.83 -2.31 12.58
CA THR A 50 2.40 -2.33 12.91
C THR A 50 1.88 -0.93 13.22
N ASN A 51 2.54 -0.22 14.12
CA ASN A 51 2.18 1.17 14.47
C ASN A 51 2.30 2.10 13.26
N GLY A 52 3.31 1.89 12.41
CA GLY A 52 3.51 2.63 11.17
C GLY A 52 2.35 2.45 10.19
N VAL A 53 1.87 1.23 10.00
CA VAL A 53 0.72 0.93 9.14
C VAL A 53 -0.55 1.62 9.64
N ILE A 54 -0.86 1.48 10.93
CA ILE A 54 -2.04 2.12 11.55
C ILE A 54 -1.97 3.64 11.39
N HIS A 55 -0.82 4.23 11.71
CA HIS A 55 -0.61 5.67 11.55
C HIS A 55 -0.78 6.11 10.09
N TYR A 56 -0.25 5.35 9.15
CA TYR A 56 -0.36 5.65 7.72
C TYR A 56 -1.82 5.61 7.26
N ILE A 57 -2.57 4.56 7.58
CA ILE A 57 -3.99 4.44 7.24
C ILE A 57 -4.77 5.65 7.76
N ASN A 58 -4.63 5.97 9.05
CA ASN A 58 -5.33 7.10 9.66
C ASN A 58 -4.94 8.45 9.06
N THR A 59 -3.67 8.61 8.69
CA THR A 59 -3.18 9.83 7.99
C THR A 59 -3.78 9.98 6.61
N VAL A 60 -3.89 8.88 5.87
CA VAL A 60 -4.48 8.82 4.54
C VAL A 60 -5.97 9.18 4.58
N GLU A 61 -6.72 8.55 5.48
CA GLU A 61 -8.15 8.85 5.71
C GLU A 61 -8.36 10.33 6.08
N LYS A 62 -7.54 10.84 6.98
CA LYS A 62 -7.56 12.25 7.40
C LYS A 62 -7.25 13.19 6.23
N THR A 63 -6.25 12.85 5.41
CA THR A 63 -5.85 13.68 4.27
C THR A 63 -7.00 13.85 3.27
N TYR A 64 -7.67 12.76 2.89
CA TYR A 64 -8.81 12.86 1.97
C TYR A 64 -9.95 13.70 2.56
N ASN A 65 -10.29 13.46 3.83
CA ASN A 65 -11.33 14.20 4.52
C ASN A 65 -11.03 15.70 4.56
N GLU A 66 -9.81 16.09 4.96
CA GLU A 66 -9.40 17.50 5.03
C GLU A 66 -9.44 18.20 3.68
N TYR A 67 -8.99 17.56 2.61
CA TYR A 67 -8.89 18.18 1.28
C TYR A 67 -10.17 18.08 0.47
N CYS A 68 -10.89 16.96 0.55
CA CYS A 68 -11.99 16.65 -0.39
C CYS A 68 -13.38 16.62 0.25
N GLU A 69 -13.49 16.73 1.60
CA GLU A 69 -14.79 16.66 2.26
C GLU A 69 -15.10 17.86 3.15
N THR A 70 -14.13 18.33 3.95
CA THR A 70 -14.37 19.39 4.95
C THR A 70 -13.64 20.70 4.68
N GLY A 71 -12.70 20.75 3.73
CA GLY A 71 -11.96 21.96 3.37
C GLY A 71 -12.85 23.02 2.70
N GLU A 72 -12.45 24.28 2.75
CA GLU A 72 -13.16 25.39 2.08
C GLU A 72 -13.35 25.14 0.58
N ASP A 73 -12.35 24.54 -0.07
CA ASP A 73 -12.37 24.17 -1.50
C ASP A 73 -12.68 22.70 -1.76
N ALA A 74 -13.34 22.00 -0.81
CA ALA A 74 -13.55 20.54 -0.88
C ALA A 74 -14.22 20.08 -2.17
N LEU A 75 -15.22 20.80 -2.67
CA LEU A 75 -15.91 20.47 -3.92
C LEU A 75 -14.97 20.57 -5.13
N ILE A 76 -14.11 21.58 -5.17
CA ILE A 76 -13.11 21.76 -6.23
C ILE A 76 -12.06 20.67 -6.14
N ALA A 77 -11.58 20.39 -4.95
CA ALA A 77 -10.60 19.34 -4.70
C ALA A 77 -11.14 17.96 -5.07
N LYS A 78 -12.36 17.62 -4.67
CA LYS A 78 -13.02 16.38 -5.03
C LYS A 78 -13.22 16.24 -6.54
N HIS A 79 -13.60 17.32 -7.22
CA HIS A 79 -13.71 17.33 -8.67
C HIS A 79 -12.33 17.09 -9.35
N PHE A 80 -11.26 17.61 -8.75
CA PHE A 80 -9.90 17.50 -9.29
C PHE A 80 -9.26 16.14 -9.02
N PHE A 81 -9.40 15.61 -7.81
CA PHE A 81 -8.76 14.36 -7.36
C PHE A 81 -9.64 13.13 -7.60
N GLY A 82 -10.94 13.25 -7.57
CA GLY A 82 -11.88 12.15 -7.72
C GLY A 82 -12.37 11.59 -6.38
N GLU A 83 -12.80 10.34 -6.40
CA GLU A 83 -13.28 9.63 -5.22
C GLU A 83 -12.12 9.21 -4.31
N LYS A 84 -12.46 8.87 -3.06
CA LYS A 84 -11.47 8.44 -2.08
C LYS A 84 -10.78 7.15 -2.52
N PRO A 85 -9.43 7.13 -2.56
CA PRO A 85 -8.67 5.93 -2.86
C PRO A 85 -9.02 4.78 -1.91
N GLN A 86 -9.16 3.58 -2.44
CA GLN A 86 -9.53 2.40 -1.67
C GLN A 86 -8.28 1.61 -1.26
N LEU A 87 -8.19 1.24 0.02
CA LEU A 87 -7.18 0.28 0.46
C LEU A 87 -7.54 -1.11 -0.07
N ILE A 88 -6.74 -1.65 -0.98
CA ILE A 88 -6.95 -2.99 -1.54
C ILE A 88 -6.48 -4.06 -0.55
N GLY A 89 -5.38 -3.79 0.14
CA GLY A 89 -4.85 -4.74 1.10
C GLY A 89 -3.54 -4.33 1.75
N ILE A 90 -3.24 -5.04 2.82
CA ILE A 90 -1.95 -4.99 3.51
C ILE A 90 -1.30 -6.35 3.30
N PHE A 91 -0.06 -6.41 2.85
CA PHE A 91 0.65 -7.67 2.67
C PHE A 91 1.96 -7.72 3.44
N TYR A 92 2.31 -8.90 3.92
CA TYR A 92 3.57 -9.12 4.60
C TYR A 92 4.72 -9.21 3.60
N ASN A 93 5.73 -8.39 3.83
CA ASN A 93 6.96 -8.40 3.06
C ASN A 93 8.11 -8.91 3.94
N LEU A 94 9.15 -9.48 3.31
CA LEU A 94 10.34 -9.99 4.00
C LEU A 94 10.03 -11.00 5.12
N LEU A 95 9.04 -11.86 4.89
CA LEU A 95 8.65 -12.90 5.83
C LEU A 95 9.84 -13.78 6.20
N ARG A 96 10.08 -13.90 7.51
CA ARG A 96 11.11 -14.80 8.09
C ARG A 96 10.39 -15.89 8.88
N LYS A 97 10.90 -17.10 8.84
CA LYS A 97 10.48 -18.18 9.74
C LYS A 97 10.97 -17.82 11.15
N GLN A 98 10.13 -17.23 11.95
CA GLN A 98 10.39 -16.91 13.36
C GLN A 98 9.57 -17.82 14.27
N VAL A 99 10.06 -18.01 15.50
CA VAL A 99 9.43 -18.94 16.48
C VAL A 99 8.00 -18.51 16.87
N ASN A 100 7.67 -17.20 16.84
CA ASN A 100 6.37 -16.64 17.25
C ASN A 100 5.62 -15.95 16.10
N TYR A 101 5.76 -16.45 14.87
CA TYR A 101 5.16 -15.85 13.69
C TYR A 101 3.63 -15.75 13.77
N GLU A 102 2.95 -16.82 14.21
CA GLU A 102 1.48 -16.88 14.27
C GLU A 102 0.93 -15.92 15.35
N GLU A 103 1.60 -15.81 16.48
CA GLU A 103 1.24 -14.88 17.55
C GLU A 103 1.38 -13.42 17.08
N ALA A 104 2.52 -13.08 16.50
CA ALA A 104 2.77 -11.73 15.98
C ALA A 104 1.78 -11.35 14.86
N LYS A 105 1.39 -12.33 14.02
CA LYS A 105 0.37 -12.15 12.99
C LYS A 105 -1.00 -11.88 13.60
N ALA A 106 -1.41 -12.67 14.58
CA ALA A 106 -2.69 -12.49 15.27
C ALA A 106 -2.76 -11.13 15.97
N ASP A 107 -1.68 -10.70 16.62
CA ASP A 107 -1.59 -9.39 17.26
C ASP A 107 -1.71 -8.26 16.24
N PHE A 108 -1.02 -8.36 15.11
CA PHE A 108 -1.13 -7.39 14.02
C PHE A 108 -2.57 -7.28 13.50
N GLU A 109 -3.21 -8.41 13.21
CA GLU A 109 -4.59 -8.47 12.73
C GLU A 109 -5.58 -7.83 13.72
N ASN A 110 -5.40 -8.10 15.03
CA ASN A 110 -6.21 -7.50 16.08
C ASN A 110 -6.00 -5.99 16.18
N GLN A 111 -4.77 -5.51 16.10
CA GLN A 111 -4.46 -4.08 16.17
C GLN A 111 -5.04 -3.31 14.97
N ILE A 112 -4.93 -3.84 13.75
CA ILE A 112 -5.55 -3.25 12.56
C ILE A 112 -7.07 -3.14 12.75
N SER A 113 -7.73 -4.22 13.17
CA SER A 113 -9.18 -4.25 13.36
C SER A 113 -9.70 -3.34 14.46
N ASN A 114 -8.89 -3.04 15.47
CA ASN A 114 -9.27 -2.19 16.61
C ASN A 114 -8.92 -0.72 16.40
N SER A 115 -7.91 -0.40 15.59
CA SER A 115 -7.32 0.94 15.48
C SER A 115 -7.56 1.62 14.13
N THR A 116 -8.21 0.93 13.19
CA THR A 116 -8.54 1.44 11.86
C THR A 116 -9.98 1.12 11.49
N PRO A 117 -10.58 1.74 10.47
CA PRO A 117 -11.91 1.39 9.99
C PRO A 117 -11.98 0.02 9.28
N TYR A 118 -10.83 -0.61 9.03
CA TYR A 118 -10.73 -1.87 8.31
C TYR A 118 -10.82 -3.08 9.24
N LYS A 119 -11.21 -4.21 8.67
CA LYS A 119 -11.27 -5.51 9.36
C LYS A 119 -10.15 -6.42 8.87
N ARG A 120 -10.06 -7.62 9.45
CA ARG A 120 -9.01 -8.61 9.17
C ARG A 120 -8.90 -9.00 7.69
N ASP A 121 -9.98 -8.95 6.93
CA ASP A 121 -10.06 -9.26 5.50
C ASP A 121 -9.27 -8.29 4.61
N ILE A 122 -8.83 -7.14 5.15
CA ILE A 122 -7.93 -6.22 4.47
C ILE A 122 -6.50 -6.78 4.38
N ILE A 123 -6.14 -7.75 5.22
CA ILE A 123 -4.81 -8.37 5.19
C ILE A 123 -4.81 -9.48 4.15
N LEU A 124 -3.91 -9.38 3.18
CA LEU A 124 -3.78 -10.35 2.11
C LEU A 124 -3.21 -11.67 2.62
N ASN A 125 -3.64 -12.78 2.02
CA ASN A 125 -3.12 -14.11 2.33
C ASN A 125 -1.73 -14.32 1.73
N SER A 126 -1.46 -13.66 0.60
CA SER A 126 -0.18 -13.71 -0.08
C SER A 126 0.82 -12.72 0.53
N GLY A 127 2.05 -13.17 0.72
CA GLY A 127 3.15 -12.35 1.20
C GLY A 127 4.46 -12.70 0.48
N ILE A 128 5.47 -11.87 0.67
CA ILE A 128 6.79 -12.04 0.06
C ILE A 128 7.76 -12.54 1.10
N ASN A 129 8.32 -13.72 0.88
CA ASN A 129 9.34 -14.30 1.77
C ASN A 129 10.67 -13.55 1.67
N ASN A 130 11.40 -13.52 2.78
CA ASN A 130 12.76 -13.00 2.80
C ASN A 130 13.73 -14.01 2.18
N TYR A 131 14.07 -13.77 0.92
CA TYR A 131 15.07 -14.56 0.21
C TYR A 131 16.41 -13.86 0.32
N ILE A 132 17.25 -14.29 1.27
CA ILE A 132 18.62 -13.75 1.50
C ILE A 132 19.43 -13.75 0.19
N ASP A 133 19.18 -14.74 -0.68
CA ASP A 133 19.84 -14.87 -1.97
C ASP A 133 19.40 -13.81 -3.02
N ILE A 134 18.27 -13.15 -2.86
CA ILE A 134 17.80 -12.13 -3.82
C ILE A 134 18.75 -10.93 -3.79
N ALA A 135 19.11 -10.44 -2.60
CA ALA A 135 19.98 -9.28 -2.47
C ALA A 135 21.38 -9.54 -3.08
N ARG A 136 21.91 -10.76 -2.94
CA ARG A 136 23.18 -11.16 -3.57
C ARG A 136 23.06 -11.28 -5.09
N LYS A 137 22.01 -11.91 -5.60
CA LYS A 137 21.80 -12.11 -7.05
C LYS A 137 21.50 -10.83 -7.80
N VAL A 138 20.82 -9.86 -7.15
CA VAL A 138 20.61 -8.52 -7.72
C VAL A 138 21.94 -7.77 -7.85
N GLN A 139 22.85 -7.90 -6.89
CA GLN A 139 24.20 -7.32 -6.98
C GLN A 139 25.06 -7.98 -8.08
N GLU A 140 24.81 -9.23 -8.39
CA GLU A 140 25.49 -10.00 -9.45
C GLU A 140 24.82 -9.87 -10.83
N GLY A 141 23.77 -9.06 -10.95
CA GLY A 141 23.00 -8.88 -12.20
C GLY A 141 22.14 -10.08 -12.59
N ASN A 142 22.01 -11.08 -11.72
CA ASN A 142 21.25 -12.30 -11.98
C ASN A 142 19.90 -12.26 -11.27
N VAL A 143 18.87 -11.75 -11.94
CA VAL A 143 17.51 -11.64 -11.41
C VAL A 143 16.73 -12.94 -11.64
N SER A 144 17.11 -14.04 -11.01
CA SER A 144 16.18 -15.17 -10.85
C SER A 144 15.37 -14.98 -9.56
N ILE A 145 14.43 -14.06 -9.60
CA ILE A 145 13.42 -13.89 -8.55
C ILE A 145 12.58 -15.17 -8.51
N LYS A 146 12.32 -15.73 -7.33
CA LYS A 146 11.29 -16.75 -7.17
C LYS A 146 9.94 -16.08 -7.47
N LYS A 147 9.49 -16.19 -8.71
CA LYS A 147 8.30 -15.54 -9.25
C LYS A 147 7.01 -15.91 -8.51
N GLU A 148 6.99 -17.06 -7.85
CA GLU A 148 5.77 -17.64 -7.29
C GLU A 148 5.07 -16.75 -6.25
N ASP A 149 5.81 -16.14 -5.31
CA ASP A 149 5.22 -15.25 -4.30
C ASP A 149 4.65 -13.98 -4.95
N PHE A 150 5.39 -13.40 -5.89
CA PHE A 150 4.95 -12.23 -6.63
C PHE A 150 3.74 -12.52 -7.52
N GLU A 151 3.70 -13.68 -8.16
CA GLU A 151 2.55 -14.10 -8.98
C GLU A 151 1.30 -14.32 -8.13
N LYS A 152 1.42 -14.94 -6.95
CA LYS A 152 0.31 -15.13 -6.01
C LYS A 152 -0.21 -13.79 -5.51
N LEU A 153 0.68 -12.92 -5.06
CA LEU A 153 0.34 -11.58 -4.58
C LEU A 153 -0.35 -10.76 -5.68
N THR A 154 0.21 -10.76 -6.89
CA THR A 154 -0.38 -10.03 -8.03
C THR A 154 -1.78 -10.54 -8.36
N LYS A 155 -2.00 -11.85 -8.40
CA LYS A 155 -3.33 -12.43 -8.63
C LYS A 155 -4.33 -12.04 -7.55
N GLU A 156 -3.90 -12.07 -6.27
CA GLU A 156 -4.76 -11.67 -5.16
C GLU A 156 -5.15 -10.18 -5.23
N ILE A 157 -4.20 -9.31 -5.58
CA ILE A 157 -4.45 -7.87 -5.79
C ILE A 157 -5.45 -7.66 -6.93
N ILE A 158 -5.20 -8.28 -8.11
CA ILE A 158 -6.08 -8.11 -9.28
C ILE A 158 -7.50 -8.60 -8.99
N ASN A 159 -7.67 -9.64 -8.21
CA ASN A 159 -8.99 -10.16 -7.85
C ASN A 159 -9.76 -9.25 -6.87
N LYS A 160 -9.13 -8.26 -6.27
CA LYS A 160 -9.75 -7.29 -5.35
C LYS A 160 -10.09 -5.94 -6.03
N ILE A 161 -9.61 -5.73 -7.23
CA ILE A 161 -9.92 -4.58 -8.09
C ILE A 161 -11.10 -4.91 -9.00
#